data_76ec5e57a04e7d68f0d56c022565eeb3
#
_entry.id   76ec5e57a04e7d68f0d56c022565eeb3
#
_cell.length_a   1.000
_cell.length_b   1.000
_cell.length_c   1.000
_cell.angle_alpha   90.00
_cell.angle_beta   90.00
_cell.angle_gamma   90.00
#
_symmetry.space_group_name_H-M   'P 1'
#
loop_
_entity.id
_entity.type
_entity.pdbx_description
1 polymer ?
#
loop_
_entity_poly.entity_id
_entity_poly.type
_entity_poly.pdbx_seq_one_letter_code
_entity_poly.pdbx_strand_id
1 'polypeptide(L)'
;MPDRLLDGQQRITSIGRFVTNKFAIMDNGNPKNFDSLPADQQAKIRDSKLLIYECEGTESEIKQWFETINIAGVPLNTQELLNAIYSGPFVTLAKAEFSNSQNANIQKWSAYVTGSANRQQFLERALDWVSKGDIGGYMSQHRNDKNINELKNYFNSVIDWVSTVFIDVLPEMRGLEWGRLYEAYHGKSYDPKAISDRVRKLAADDYVNGRKGIFEYLLGGSLDAKLLDVRVFDTKVKRIAYAKQTQVAEGKGESNCPLCAIGQNANKSRIYKFDEMDADHVAAWSKGGGSSADNCEMLCITHNRAKGNR
;
A
#
# COMPACT_ATOMS: atom_id res chain seq x y z
N MET A 1 8.55 -0.64 38.76
CA MET A 1 8.17 -1.58 37.67
C MET A 1 9.26 -2.60 37.53
N PRO A 2 8.98 -3.86 37.18
CA PRO A 2 10.08 -4.78 36.90
C PRO A 2 10.90 -4.25 35.72
N ASP A 3 12.24 -4.40 35.83
CA ASP A 3 13.17 -3.97 34.80
C ASP A 3 12.86 -4.64 33.47
N ARG A 4 12.91 -3.89 32.37
CA ARG A 4 12.59 -4.36 31.04
C ARG A 4 13.80 -4.27 30.13
N LEU A 5 14.06 -5.34 29.40
CA LEU A 5 15.09 -5.35 28.38
C LEU A 5 14.56 -4.70 27.09
N LEU A 6 15.10 -3.53 26.72
CA LEU A 6 14.75 -2.81 25.52
C LEU A 6 15.53 -3.30 24.30
N ASP A 7 16.83 -3.57 24.45
CA ASP A 7 17.71 -4.09 23.41
C ASP A 7 18.64 -5.19 23.97
N GLY A 8 19.31 -5.89 23.08
CA GLY A 8 20.26 -6.93 23.43
C GLY A 8 19.66 -8.31 23.68
N GLN A 9 18.36 -8.49 23.55
CA GLN A 9 17.69 -9.80 23.78
C GLN A 9 18.33 -10.92 22.96
N GLN A 10 18.62 -10.67 21.66
CA GLN A 10 19.25 -11.68 20.80
C GLN A 10 20.68 -11.99 21.27
N ARG A 11 21.46 -10.98 21.63
CA ARG A 11 22.84 -11.14 22.15
C ARG A 11 22.86 -11.95 23.41
N ILE A 12 22.07 -11.55 24.42
CA ILE A 12 21.96 -12.26 25.69
C ILE A 12 21.47 -13.70 25.50
N THR A 13 20.42 -13.89 24.68
CA THR A 13 19.88 -15.24 24.38
C THR A 13 20.92 -16.10 23.68
N SER A 14 21.67 -15.56 22.71
CA SER A 14 22.69 -16.33 21.99
C SER A 14 23.83 -16.72 22.91
N ILE A 15 24.32 -15.79 23.76
CA ILE A 15 25.35 -16.10 24.74
C ILE A 15 24.84 -17.19 25.71
N GLY A 16 23.65 -17.00 26.28
CA GLY A 16 23.07 -17.98 27.23
C GLY A 16 22.85 -19.37 26.59
N ARG A 17 22.38 -19.42 25.36
CA ARG A 17 22.20 -20.68 24.63
C ARG A 17 23.53 -21.34 24.30
N PHE A 18 24.55 -20.58 23.96
CA PHE A 18 25.88 -21.13 23.69
C PHE A 18 26.50 -21.70 24.98
N VAL A 19 26.52 -20.92 26.06
CA VAL A 19 27.07 -21.40 27.38
C VAL A 19 26.32 -22.59 27.94
N THR A 20 25.06 -22.79 27.56
CA THR A 20 24.27 -23.98 27.94
C THR A 20 24.27 -25.08 26.88
N ASN A 21 25.21 -25.04 25.92
CA ASN A 21 25.40 -26.05 24.88
C ASN A 21 24.18 -26.30 23.97
N LYS A 22 23.37 -25.25 23.71
CA LYS A 22 22.18 -25.37 22.86
C LYS A 22 22.49 -25.26 21.35
N PHE A 23 23.70 -24.82 21.01
CA PHE A 23 24.23 -24.84 19.65
C PHE A 23 25.76 -24.81 19.68
N ALA A 24 26.37 -25.15 18.53
CA ALA A 24 27.81 -25.09 18.31
C ALA A 24 28.18 -23.86 17.44
N ILE A 25 29.36 -23.29 17.70
CA ILE A 25 29.99 -22.34 16.81
C ILE A 25 31.00 -23.06 15.92
N MET A 26 31.27 -22.49 14.72
CA MET A 26 32.34 -22.97 13.85
C MET A 26 33.66 -22.32 14.24
N ASP A 27 34.63 -23.14 14.66
CA ASP A 27 35.98 -22.69 14.97
C ASP A 27 36.96 -23.46 14.07
N ASN A 28 37.66 -22.76 13.18
CA ASN A 28 38.57 -23.34 12.20
C ASN A 28 37.94 -24.52 11.40
N GLY A 29 36.68 -24.37 11.01
CA GLY A 29 35.95 -25.37 10.22
C GLY A 29 35.35 -26.52 11.03
N ASN A 30 35.57 -26.57 12.36
CA ASN A 30 35.02 -27.61 13.26
C ASN A 30 33.91 -27.03 14.13
N PRO A 31 32.77 -27.74 14.30
CA PRO A 31 31.73 -27.33 15.23
C PRO A 31 32.19 -27.55 16.67
N LYS A 32 32.14 -26.52 17.51
CA LYS A 32 32.48 -26.59 18.94
C LYS A 32 31.33 -26.10 19.79
N ASN A 33 30.92 -26.91 20.75
CA ASN A 33 30.05 -26.48 21.84
C ASN A 33 30.88 -25.79 22.93
N PHE A 34 30.23 -25.08 23.84
CA PHE A 34 30.91 -24.35 24.91
C PHE A 34 31.80 -25.28 25.75
N ASP A 35 31.31 -26.48 26.16
CA ASP A 35 32.07 -27.42 26.96
C ASP A 35 33.23 -28.07 26.20
N SER A 36 33.25 -28.03 24.87
CA SER A 36 34.37 -28.51 24.05
C SER A 36 35.47 -27.48 23.81
N LEU A 37 35.28 -26.24 24.30
CA LEU A 37 36.32 -25.22 24.25
C LEU A 37 37.39 -25.46 25.33
N PRO A 38 38.64 -25.00 25.08
CA PRO A 38 39.68 -24.95 26.11
C PRO A 38 39.24 -24.18 27.35
N ALA A 39 39.72 -24.57 28.53
CA ALA A 39 39.29 -24.00 29.79
C ALA A 39 39.53 -22.45 29.89
N ASP A 40 40.61 -21.98 29.30
CA ASP A 40 40.93 -20.55 29.24
C ASP A 40 39.91 -19.77 28.37
N GLN A 41 39.43 -20.36 27.25
CA GLN A 41 38.40 -19.77 26.42
C GLN A 41 37.03 -19.79 27.11
N GLN A 42 36.69 -20.86 27.81
CA GLN A 42 35.48 -20.93 28.60
C GLN A 42 35.49 -19.87 29.71
N ALA A 43 36.60 -19.74 30.44
CA ALA A 43 36.75 -18.70 31.46
C ALA A 43 36.63 -17.27 30.87
N LYS A 44 37.29 -17.00 29.75
CA LYS A 44 37.21 -15.69 29.07
C LYS A 44 35.77 -15.35 28.69
N ILE A 45 34.97 -16.30 28.25
CA ILE A 45 33.55 -16.07 27.91
C ILE A 45 32.73 -15.82 29.19
N ARG A 46 32.92 -16.63 30.24
CA ARG A 46 32.17 -16.49 31.51
C ARG A 46 32.50 -15.17 32.23
N ASP A 47 33.75 -14.74 32.18
CA ASP A 47 34.22 -13.56 32.89
C ASP A 47 34.07 -12.29 32.06
N SER A 48 33.56 -12.38 30.80
CA SER A 48 33.30 -11.22 29.95
C SER A 48 32.24 -10.32 30.56
N LYS A 49 32.57 -9.03 30.69
CA LYS A 49 31.65 -8.02 31.22
C LYS A 49 30.75 -7.50 30.10
N LEU A 50 29.46 -7.34 30.40
CA LEU A 50 28.51 -6.69 29.52
C LEU A 50 28.31 -5.25 29.98
N LEU A 51 28.37 -4.30 29.05
CA LEU A 51 27.97 -2.94 29.32
C LEU A 51 26.45 -2.85 29.20
N ILE A 52 25.78 -2.45 30.26
CA ILE A 52 24.33 -2.32 30.34
C ILE A 52 24.02 -0.85 30.64
N TYR A 53 23.11 -0.27 29.88
CA TYR A 53 22.53 1.03 30.12
C TYR A 53 21.17 0.85 30.80
N GLU A 54 21.00 1.47 31.96
CA GLU A 54 19.72 1.58 32.64
C GLU A 54 19.08 2.90 32.22
N CYS A 55 17.82 2.85 31.77
CA CYS A 55 17.12 4.02 31.30
C CYS A 55 15.93 4.30 32.20
N GLU A 56 15.85 5.52 32.71
CA GLU A 56 14.73 6.03 33.48
C GLU A 56 14.06 7.18 32.72
N GLY A 57 12.74 7.27 32.77
CA GLY A 57 12.01 8.34 32.11
C GLY A 57 10.61 7.93 31.69
N THR A 58 9.91 8.84 31.02
CA THR A 58 8.62 8.57 30.37
C THR A 58 8.81 7.68 29.14
N GLU A 59 7.74 7.00 28.72
CA GLU A 59 7.78 6.19 27.48
C GLU A 59 8.24 7.00 26.26
N SER A 60 7.87 8.27 26.17
CA SER A 60 8.30 9.16 25.09
C SER A 60 9.80 9.46 25.11
N GLU A 61 10.37 9.74 26.28
CA GLU A 61 11.79 10.00 26.45
C GLU A 61 12.63 8.75 26.17
N ILE A 62 12.20 7.60 26.67
CA ILE A 62 12.85 6.31 26.41
C ILE A 62 12.82 6.00 24.91
N LYS A 63 11.68 6.26 24.22
CA LYS A 63 11.55 6.10 22.77
C LYS A 63 12.56 6.97 22.02
N GLN A 64 12.61 8.27 22.32
CA GLN A 64 13.51 9.22 21.66
C GLN A 64 14.99 8.84 21.88
N TRP A 65 15.35 8.45 23.10
CA TRP A 65 16.69 7.96 23.40
C TRP A 65 17.02 6.69 22.60
N PHE A 66 16.10 5.73 22.55
CA PHE A 66 16.30 4.47 21.85
C PHE A 66 16.42 4.65 20.33
N GLU A 67 15.64 5.58 19.75
CA GLU A 67 15.80 6.00 18.35
C GLU A 67 17.21 6.55 18.09
N THR A 68 17.70 7.38 19.00
CA THR A 68 19.02 8.00 18.88
C THR A 68 20.17 6.99 18.90
N ILE A 69 20.15 6.01 19.81
CA ILE A 69 21.24 5.03 19.91
C ILE A 69 21.24 3.99 18.79
N ASN A 70 20.11 3.75 18.13
CA ASN A 70 20.01 2.81 17.01
C ASN A 70 20.52 3.38 15.67
N ILE A 71 20.86 4.67 15.60
CA ILE A 71 21.41 5.30 14.38
C ILE A 71 22.77 4.70 14.00
N ALA A 72 23.55 4.21 14.96
CA ALA A 72 24.91 3.70 14.73
C ALA A 72 25.01 2.24 14.27
N GLY A 73 23.89 1.50 14.22
CA GLY A 73 23.83 0.08 13.84
C GLY A 73 22.99 -0.20 12.58
N VAL A 74 22.47 -1.41 12.46
CA VAL A 74 21.36 -1.68 11.51
C VAL A 74 20.09 -1.07 12.14
N PRO A 75 19.57 0.03 11.60
CA PRO A 75 18.47 0.72 12.23
C PRO A 75 17.24 -0.21 12.32
N LEU A 76 16.62 -0.22 13.49
CA LEU A 76 15.30 -0.82 13.64
C LEU A 76 14.30 -0.05 12.78
N ASN A 77 13.38 -0.74 12.14
CA ASN A 77 12.25 -0.06 11.55
C ASN A 77 11.28 0.42 12.64
N THR A 78 10.34 1.28 12.27
CA THR A 78 9.38 1.89 13.21
C THR A 78 8.63 0.83 14.02
N GLN A 79 8.19 -0.27 13.39
CA GLN A 79 7.45 -1.31 14.10
C GLN A 79 8.34 -2.12 15.05
N GLU A 80 9.57 -2.41 14.67
CA GLU A 80 10.54 -3.09 15.55
C GLU A 80 10.80 -2.24 16.80
N LEU A 81 10.88 -0.93 16.64
CA LEU A 81 11.02 0.03 17.75
C LEU A 81 9.78 0.01 18.66
N LEU A 82 8.57 0.12 18.10
CA LEU A 82 7.32 0.08 18.86
C LEU A 82 7.16 -1.25 19.61
N ASN A 83 7.58 -2.37 19.02
CA ASN A 83 7.57 -3.68 19.67
C ASN A 83 8.48 -3.73 20.91
N ALA A 84 9.59 -3.00 20.91
CA ALA A 84 10.48 -2.90 22.06
C ALA A 84 9.86 -2.03 23.17
N ILE A 85 9.33 -0.88 22.81
CA ILE A 85 8.75 0.10 23.75
C ILE A 85 7.51 -0.48 24.44
N TYR A 86 6.61 -1.06 23.68
CA TYR A 86 5.35 -1.64 24.18
C TYR A 86 5.45 -3.14 24.45
N SER A 87 6.66 -3.65 24.70
CA SER A 87 6.87 -5.07 24.98
C SER A 87 5.94 -5.57 26.10
N GLY A 88 5.31 -6.73 25.85
CA GLY A 88 4.33 -7.32 26.77
C GLY A 88 3.70 -8.58 26.18
N PRO A 89 2.72 -9.18 26.90
CA PRO A 89 2.03 -10.38 26.42
C PRO A 89 1.39 -10.19 25.04
N PHE A 90 0.75 -9.04 24.81
CA PHE A 90 0.12 -8.71 23.54
C PHE A 90 1.11 -8.74 22.38
N VAL A 91 2.23 -8.00 22.48
CA VAL A 91 3.24 -7.94 21.41
C VAL A 91 3.86 -9.33 21.17
N THR A 92 4.06 -10.12 22.20
CA THR A 92 4.59 -11.50 22.07
C THR A 92 3.65 -12.35 21.22
N LEU A 93 2.35 -12.32 21.49
CA LEU A 93 1.33 -13.06 20.73
C LEU A 93 1.17 -12.51 19.32
N ALA A 94 1.16 -11.18 19.15
CA ALA A 94 1.03 -10.54 17.86
C ALA A 94 2.21 -10.89 16.93
N LYS A 95 3.44 -10.88 17.46
CA LYS A 95 4.63 -11.35 16.71
C LYS A 95 4.55 -12.84 16.35
N ALA A 96 4.07 -13.70 17.25
CA ALA A 96 3.91 -15.11 16.94
C ALA A 96 2.94 -15.37 15.79
N GLU A 97 1.90 -14.55 15.65
CA GLU A 97 0.93 -14.64 14.55
C GLU A 97 1.45 -13.97 13.27
N PHE A 98 1.82 -12.69 13.33
CA PHE A 98 2.05 -11.87 12.13
C PHE A 98 3.50 -11.82 11.67
N SER A 99 4.47 -12.17 12.53
CA SER A 99 5.89 -12.11 12.19
C SER A 99 6.52 -13.50 12.02
N ASN A 100 5.70 -14.52 12.03
CA ASN A 100 6.11 -15.89 11.80
C ASN A 100 6.05 -16.22 10.30
N SER A 101 7.20 -16.32 9.63
CA SER A 101 7.30 -16.65 8.20
C SER A 101 6.75 -18.03 7.83
N GLN A 102 6.53 -18.90 8.82
CA GLN A 102 5.94 -20.23 8.65
C GLN A 102 4.42 -20.25 8.87
N ASN A 103 3.80 -19.09 9.11
CA ASN A 103 2.34 -19.01 9.25
C ASN A 103 1.68 -19.37 7.91
N ALA A 104 0.75 -20.34 7.94
CA ALA A 104 0.04 -20.82 6.74
C ALA A 104 -0.74 -19.69 6.01
N ASN A 105 -1.09 -18.62 6.72
CA ASN A 105 -1.83 -17.49 6.13
C ASN A 105 -0.94 -16.49 5.38
N ILE A 106 0.39 -16.57 5.52
CA ILE A 106 1.31 -15.60 4.89
C ILE A 106 1.11 -15.54 3.38
N GLN A 107 0.89 -16.66 2.71
CA GLN A 107 0.67 -16.69 1.27
C GLN A 107 -0.60 -15.90 0.90
N LYS A 108 -1.69 -16.10 1.63
CA LYS A 108 -2.96 -15.37 1.43
C LYS A 108 -2.76 -13.87 1.69
N TRP A 109 -2.11 -13.51 2.80
CA TRP A 109 -1.88 -12.12 3.17
C TRP A 109 -0.97 -11.39 2.19
N SER A 110 0.06 -12.06 1.65
CA SER A 110 1.02 -11.50 0.70
C SER A 110 0.40 -11.08 -0.63
N ALA A 111 -0.79 -11.55 -0.94
CA ALA A 111 -1.55 -11.10 -2.10
C ALA A 111 -2.01 -9.63 -1.95
N TYR A 112 -2.23 -9.19 -0.73
CA TYR A 112 -2.82 -7.88 -0.41
C TYR A 112 -1.85 -6.95 0.33
N VAL A 113 -0.93 -7.49 1.12
CA VAL A 113 0.02 -6.74 1.94
C VAL A 113 1.42 -6.86 1.37
N THR A 114 2.13 -5.73 1.27
CA THR A 114 3.56 -5.71 0.95
C THR A 114 4.39 -5.91 2.20
N GLY A 115 5.55 -6.55 2.05
CA GLY A 115 6.54 -6.64 3.10
C GLY A 115 6.97 -8.05 3.43
N SER A 116 7.72 -8.17 4.53
CA SER A 116 8.26 -9.41 5.07
C SER A 116 7.81 -9.61 6.51
N ALA A 117 7.37 -10.83 6.85
CA ALA A 117 7.02 -11.18 8.22
C ALA A 117 8.21 -10.96 9.17
N ASN A 118 9.43 -11.33 8.76
CA ASN A 118 10.65 -11.19 9.57
C ASN A 118 10.99 -9.74 9.92
N ARG A 119 10.56 -8.78 9.07
CA ARG A 119 10.73 -7.34 9.30
C ARG A 119 9.51 -6.69 9.94
N GLN A 120 8.62 -7.47 10.53
CA GLN A 120 7.44 -7.03 11.26
C GLN A 120 6.37 -6.30 10.41
N GLN A 121 6.51 -6.28 9.09
CA GLN A 121 5.68 -5.45 8.21
C GLN A 121 4.21 -5.93 8.12
N PHE A 122 3.96 -7.24 8.27
CA PHE A 122 2.58 -7.74 8.40
C PHE A 122 1.95 -7.32 9.72
N LEU A 123 2.73 -7.35 10.82
CA LEU A 123 2.29 -6.87 12.11
C LEU A 123 2.00 -5.36 12.07
N GLU A 124 2.92 -4.59 11.51
CA GLU A 124 2.75 -3.14 11.31
C GLU A 124 1.45 -2.83 10.58
N ARG A 125 1.20 -3.52 9.47
CA ARG A 125 -0.02 -3.32 8.68
C ARG A 125 -1.29 -3.73 9.42
N ALA A 126 -1.26 -4.83 10.17
CA ALA A 126 -2.39 -5.26 10.97
C ALA A 126 -2.72 -4.24 12.08
N LEU A 127 -1.71 -3.72 12.75
CA LEU A 127 -1.84 -2.70 13.78
C LEU A 127 -2.33 -1.36 13.18
N ASP A 128 -1.78 -0.95 12.06
CA ASP A 128 -2.18 0.26 11.34
C ASP A 128 -3.69 0.23 11.00
N TRP A 129 -4.17 -0.88 10.47
CA TRP A 129 -5.56 -1.02 10.08
C TRP A 129 -6.52 -1.01 11.27
N VAL A 130 -6.24 -1.79 12.33
CA VAL A 130 -7.13 -1.85 13.50
C VAL A 130 -7.14 -0.55 14.28
N SER A 131 -6.00 0.13 14.36
CA SER A 131 -5.83 1.39 15.09
C SER A 131 -6.22 2.63 14.28
N LYS A 132 -6.53 2.45 12.97
CA LYS A 132 -6.79 3.56 12.03
C LYS A 132 -5.66 4.59 12.00
N GLY A 133 -4.40 4.08 12.07
CA GLY A 133 -3.18 4.86 12.02
C GLY A 133 -2.54 5.20 13.36
N ASP A 134 -3.24 5.04 14.49
CA ASP A 134 -2.66 5.27 15.83
C ASP A 134 -2.09 3.98 16.44
N ILE A 135 -1.06 3.43 15.80
CA ILE A 135 -0.39 2.20 16.24
C ILE A 135 0.13 2.33 17.69
N GLY A 136 0.74 3.47 18.02
CA GLY A 136 1.32 3.70 19.35
C GLY A 136 0.27 3.69 20.45
N GLY A 137 -0.84 4.41 20.28
CA GLY A 137 -1.96 4.43 21.21
C GLY A 137 -2.58 3.06 21.40
N TYR A 138 -2.82 2.34 20.30
CA TYR A 138 -3.37 0.99 20.33
C TYR A 138 -2.44 0.02 21.10
N MET A 139 -1.15 -0.01 20.77
CA MET A 139 -0.18 -0.88 21.45
C MET A 139 -0.02 -0.55 22.94
N SER A 140 -0.08 0.74 23.31
CA SER A 140 -0.05 1.18 24.70
C SER A 140 -1.25 0.66 25.48
N GLN A 141 -2.46 0.80 24.93
CA GLN A 141 -3.71 0.37 25.53
C GLN A 141 -3.77 -1.15 25.73
N HIS A 142 -3.37 -1.92 24.70
CA HIS A 142 -3.47 -3.38 24.69
C HIS A 142 -2.24 -4.09 25.24
N ARG A 143 -1.21 -3.38 25.70
CA ARG A 143 0.10 -3.89 26.08
C ARG A 143 0.06 -5.16 26.96
N ASN A 144 -0.86 -5.19 27.93
CA ASN A 144 -0.98 -6.25 28.92
C ASN A 144 -2.01 -7.32 28.57
N ASP A 145 -2.64 -7.22 27.41
CA ASP A 145 -3.67 -8.16 26.96
C ASP A 145 -3.05 -9.54 26.71
N LYS A 146 -3.75 -10.57 27.17
CA LYS A 146 -3.35 -11.97 27.04
C LYS A 146 -3.90 -12.64 25.78
N ASN A 147 -4.47 -11.87 24.85
CA ASN A 147 -4.92 -12.31 23.55
C ASN A 147 -4.78 -11.20 22.51
N ILE A 148 -4.93 -11.58 21.24
CA ILE A 148 -4.87 -10.67 20.08
C ILE A 148 -6.12 -10.81 19.21
N ASN A 149 -7.23 -11.24 19.80
CA ASN A 149 -8.41 -11.61 19.02
C ASN A 149 -8.96 -10.44 18.22
N GLU A 150 -9.00 -9.24 18.79
CA GLU A 150 -9.46 -8.04 18.10
C GLU A 150 -8.60 -7.76 16.87
N LEU A 151 -7.29 -7.66 17.05
CA LEU A 151 -6.33 -7.43 15.98
C LEU A 151 -6.45 -8.48 14.86
N LYS A 152 -6.47 -9.76 15.25
CA LYS A 152 -6.53 -10.87 14.29
C LYS A 152 -7.85 -10.91 13.54
N ASN A 153 -8.97 -10.75 14.25
CA ASN A 153 -10.30 -10.77 13.66
C ASN A 153 -10.49 -9.60 12.70
N TYR A 154 -10.08 -8.39 13.11
CA TYR A 154 -10.17 -7.22 12.25
C TYR A 154 -9.36 -7.41 10.97
N PHE A 155 -8.09 -7.79 11.09
CA PHE A 155 -7.23 -8.02 9.94
C PHE A 155 -7.80 -9.06 8.97
N ASN A 156 -8.26 -10.20 9.51
CA ASN A 156 -8.87 -11.24 8.70
C ASN A 156 -10.16 -10.77 8.04
N SER A 157 -11.01 -10.00 8.75
CA SER A 157 -12.23 -9.43 8.18
C SER A 157 -11.94 -8.55 6.96
N VAL A 158 -10.89 -7.72 7.02
CA VAL A 158 -10.44 -6.92 5.87
C VAL A 158 -10.03 -7.81 4.71
N ILE A 159 -9.16 -8.80 4.95
CA ILE A 159 -8.67 -9.71 3.89
C ILE A 159 -9.79 -10.55 3.28
N ASP A 160 -10.68 -11.07 4.11
CA ASP A 160 -11.82 -11.90 3.68
C ASP A 160 -12.81 -11.08 2.86
N TRP A 161 -13.11 -9.86 3.29
CA TRP A 161 -13.95 -8.95 2.52
C TRP A 161 -13.33 -8.65 1.15
N VAL A 162 -12.05 -8.28 1.07
CA VAL A 162 -11.39 -8.03 -0.21
C VAL A 162 -11.47 -9.23 -1.12
N SER A 163 -11.17 -10.43 -0.61
CA SER A 163 -11.21 -11.67 -1.40
C SER A 163 -12.64 -12.08 -1.82
N THR A 164 -13.66 -11.61 -1.11
CA THR A 164 -15.06 -11.84 -1.47
C THR A 164 -15.51 -10.88 -2.58
N VAL A 165 -15.09 -9.63 -2.52
CA VAL A 165 -15.46 -8.61 -3.52
C VAL A 165 -14.70 -8.80 -4.84
N PHE A 166 -13.40 -9.13 -4.76
CA PHE A 166 -12.52 -9.31 -5.92
C PHE A 166 -12.12 -10.78 -6.06
N ILE A 167 -12.76 -11.49 -6.98
CA ILE A 167 -12.50 -12.92 -7.22
C ILE A 167 -11.09 -13.15 -7.76
N ASP A 168 -10.64 -12.26 -8.67
CA ASP A 168 -9.31 -12.34 -9.26
C ASP A 168 -8.31 -11.53 -8.43
N VAL A 169 -7.23 -12.17 -8.02
CA VAL A 169 -6.12 -11.50 -7.33
C VAL A 169 -5.14 -10.96 -8.37
N LEU A 170 -4.97 -9.64 -8.39
CA LEU A 170 -4.04 -8.96 -9.29
C LEU A 170 -2.84 -8.40 -8.50
N PRO A 171 -1.65 -8.30 -9.13
CA PRO A 171 -0.46 -7.76 -8.48
C PRO A 171 -0.64 -6.34 -7.93
N GLU A 172 -1.48 -5.54 -8.58
CA GLU A 172 -1.80 -4.16 -8.20
C GLU A 172 -2.57 -4.05 -6.88
N MET A 173 -3.21 -5.13 -6.43
CA MET A 173 -3.90 -5.19 -5.13
C MET A 173 -2.92 -5.15 -3.96
N ARG A 174 -1.68 -5.56 -4.21
CA ARG A 174 -0.67 -5.66 -3.17
C ARG A 174 -0.23 -4.28 -2.69
N GLY A 175 -0.39 -4.05 -1.39
CA GLY A 175 0.03 -2.82 -0.73
C GLY A 175 -0.94 -1.65 -0.89
N LEU A 176 -2.20 -1.92 -1.24
CA LEU A 176 -3.27 -0.94 -1.10
C LEU A 176 -3.65 -0.77 0.38
N GLU A 177 -4.23 0.38 0.69
CA GLU A 177 -4.72 0.69 2.04
C GLU A 177 -6.07 0.02 2.30
N TRP A 178 -6.07 -1.32 2.33
CA TRP A 178 -7.29 -2.12 2.43
C TRP A 178 -8.08 -1.87 3.71
N GLY A 179 -7.41 -1.55 4.82
CA GLY A 179 -8.10 -1.17 6.06
C GLY A 179 -8.95 0.09 5.87
N ARG A 180 -8.40 1.13 5.23
CA ARG A 180 -9.13 2.36 4.91
C ARG A 180 -10.30 2.08 3.95
N LEU A 181 -10.05 1.29 2.92
CA LEU A 181 -11.08 0.91 1.95
C LEU A 181 -12.18 0.07 2.59
N TYR A 182 -11.82 -0.83 3.50
CA TYR A 182 -12.78 -1.60 4.29
C TYR A 182 -13.69 -0.67 5.10
N GLU A 183 -13.12 0.24 5.88
CA GLU A 183 -13.90 1.20 6.66
C GLU A 183 -14.88 2.02 5.80
N ALA A 184 -14.46 2.42 4.61
CA ALA A 184 -15.27 3.24 3.71
C ALA A 184 -16.36 2.46 2.95
N TYR A 185 -16.14 1.16 2.68
CA TYR A 185 -16.91 0.47 1.64
C TYR A 185 -17.47 -0.90 2.03
N HIS A 186 -17.07 -1.52 3.14
CA HIS A 186 -17.52 -2.88 3.50
C HIS A 186 -19.03 -3.01 3.71
N GLY A 187 -19.71 -1.92 4.07
CA GLY A 187 -21.18 -1.91 4.23
C GLY A 187 -21.97 -1.90 2.92
N LYS A 188 -21.31 -1.82 1.75
CA LYS A 188 -21.98 -1.83 0.45
C LYS A 188 -22.08 -3.26 -0.10
N SER A 189 -23.14 -3.51 -0.88
CA SER A 189 -23.29 -4.77 -1.61
C SER A 189 -22.58 -4.68 -2.96
N TYR A 190 -21.87 -5.75 -3.33
CA TYR A 190 -21.16 -5.88 -4.60
C TYR A 190 -21.57 -7.19 -5.29
N ASP A 191 -21.64 -7.17 -6.61
CA ASP A 191 -21.64 -8.38 -7.43
C ASP A 191 -20.18 -8.71 -7.81
N PRO A 192 -19.58 -9.76 -7.22
CA PRO A 192 -18.16 -10.06 -7.43
C PRO A 192 -17.82 -10.36 -8.89
N LYS A 193 -18.77 -10.99 -9.64
CA LYS A 193 -18.56 -11.31 -11.05
C LYS A 193 -18.54 -10.03 -11.88
N ALA A 194 -19.52 -9.16 -11.68
CA ALA A 194 -19.59 -7.88 -12.40
C ALA A 194 -18.37 -6.98 -12.06
N ILE A 195 -17.91 -6.97 -10.80
CA ILE A 195 -16.70 -6.26 -10.39
C ILE A 195 -15.46 -6.83 -11.09
N SER A 196 -15.26 -8.15 -11.11
CA SER A 196 -14.11 -8.78 -11.76
C SER A 196 -14.07 -8.52 -13.27
N ASP A 197 -15.21 -8.57 -13.95
CA ASP A 197 -15.29 -8.25 -15.38
C ASP A 197 -14.91 -6.78 -15.64
N ARG A 198 -15.31 -5.87 -14.77
CA ARG A 198 -14.94 -4.46 -14.86
C ARG A 198 -13.46 -4.23 -14.54
N VAL A 199 -12.91 -4.92 -13.54
CA VAL A 199 -11.47 -4.87 -13.23
C VAL A 199 -10.66 -5.29 -14.45
N ARG A 200 -10.99 -6.43 -15.07
CA ARG A 200 -10.30 -6.93 -16.28
C ARG A 200 -10.38 -5.92 -17.43
N LYS A 201 -11.56 -5.34 -17.66
CA LYS A 201 -11.75 -4.32 -18.71
C LYS A 201 -10.88 -3.09 -18.47
N LEU A 202 -10.87 -2.56 -17.24
CA LEU A 202 -10.06 -1.37 -16.89
C LEU A 202 -8.57 -1.66 -16.86
N ALA A 203 -8.16 -2.85 -16.42
CA ALA A 203 -6.75 -3.26 -16.40
C ALA A 203 -6.19 -3.52 -17.81
N ALA A 204 -7.04 -3.89 -18.77
CA ALA A 204 -6.68 -4.07 -20.18
C ALA A 204 -6.71 -2.76 -20.98
N ASP A 205 -7.22 -1.68 -20.41
CA ASP A 205 -7.31 -0.38 -21.08
C ASP A 205 -5.96 0.35 -20.97
N ASP A 206 -5.30 0.55 -22.10
CA ASP A 206 -3.98 1.21 -22.19
C ASP A 206 -4.01 2.68 -21.74
N TYR A 207 -5.19 3.28 -21.63
CA TYR A 207 -5.36 4.66 -21.17
C TYR A 207 -5.49 4.77 -19.65
N VAL A 208 -5.71 3.67 -18.94
CA VAL A 208 -5.74 3.62 -17.48
C VAL A 208 -4.31 3.48 -16.93
N ASN A 209 -3.73 4.58 -16.45
CA ASN A 209 -2.40 4.58 -15.83
C ASN A 209 -2.46 4.21 -14.34
N GLY A 210 -3.50 4.67 -13.65
CA GLY A 210 -3.71 4.45 -12.23
C GLY A 210 -4.29 3.07 -11.93
N ARG A 211 -3.60 1.98 -12.33
CA ARG A 211 -4.10 0.60 -12.15
C ARG A 211 -4.44 0.26 -10.72
N LYS A 212 -3.70 0.77 -9.75
CA LYS A 212 -4.01 0.63 -8.33
C LYS A 212 -5.31 1.33 -7.93
N GLY A 213 -5.64 2.42 -8.57
CA GLY A 213 -6.88 3.17 -8.34
C GLY A 213 -8.15 2.48 -8.84
N ILE A 214 -8.03 1.47 -9.71
CA ILE A 214 -9.18 0.70 -10.25
C ILE A 214 -10.04 0.13 -9.10
N PHE A 215 -9.39 -0.39 -8.07
CA PHE A 215 -10.08 -1.04 -6.96
C PHE A 215 -10.93 -0.04 -6.16
N GLU A 216 -10.34 1.07 -5.74
CA GLU A 216 -11.08 2.11 -5.03
C GLU A 216 -12.15 2.77 -5.91
N TYR A 217 -11.86 3.00 -7.19
CA TYR A 217 -12.82 3.50 -8.16
C TYR A 217 -14.08 2.63 -8.23
N LEU A 218 -13.92 1.30 -8.34
CA LEU A 218 -15.04 0.38 -8.40
C LEU A 218 -15.80 0.27 -7.07
N LEU A 219 -15.08 0.22 -5.94
CA LEU A 219 -15.67 0.24 -4.61
C LEU A 219 -16.48 1.52 -4.35
N GLY A 220 -16.01 2.66 -4.85
CA GLY A 220 -16.68 3.95 -4.78
C GLY A 220 -17.89 4.09 -5.69
N GLY A 221 -18.27 3.05 -6.46
CA GLY A 221 -19.38 3.10 -7.40
C GLY A 221 -19.03 3.78 -8.73
N SER A 222 -17.74 3.89 -9.04
CA SER A 222 -17.21 4.47 -10.29
C SER A 222 -17.45 5.97 -10.45
N LEU A 223 -17.43 6.68 -9.34
CA LEU A 223 -17.71 8.12 -9.32
C LEU A 223 -16.45 8.98 -9.51
N ASP A 224 -15.31 8.56 -8.95
CA ASP A 224 -14.06 9.34 -9.01
C ASP A 224 -13.09 8.82 -10.06
N ALA A 225 -13.23 9.31 -11.29
CA ALA A 225 -12.38 8.94 -12.41
C ALA A 225 -10.90 9.37 -12.24
N LYS A 226 -10.58 10.28 -11.29
CA LYS A 226 -9.18 10.70 -11.02
C LYS A 226 -8.34 9.55 -10.50
N LEU A 227 -8.97 8.59 -9.82
CA LEU A 227 -8.30 7.39 -9.31
C LEU A 227 -7.67 6.53 -10.42
N LEU A 228 -8.16 6.65 -11.63
CA LEU A 228 -7.70 5.88 -12.78
C LEU A 228 -6.56 6.54 -13.53
N ASP A 229 -6.22 7.79 -13.18
CA ASP A 229 -5.17 8.56 -13.85
C ASP A 229 -5.24 8.38 -15.39
N VAL A 230 -6.44 8.61 -15.94
CA VAL A 230 -6.69 8.42 -17.36
C VAL A 230 -5.89 9.45 -18.15
N ARG A 231 -5.09 8.97 -19.09
CA ARG A 231 -4.36 9.88 -19.98
C ARG A 231 -5.34 10.74 -20.75
N VAL A 232 -5.09 12.03 -20.71
CA VAL A 232 -5.54 12.97 -21.74
C VAL A 232 -5.09 12.40 -23.08
N PHE A 233 -5.96 12.40 -24.09
CA PHE A 233 -5.62 11.94 -25.44
C PHE A 233 -4.20 12.35 -25.85
N ASP A 234 -3.39 11.42 -26.32
CA ASP A 234 -2.04 11.75 -26.76
C ASP A 234 -2.08 12.68 -28.00
N THR A 235 -0.98 13.37 -28.28
CA THR A 235 -0.92 14.33 -29.38
C THR A 235 -1.22 13.68 -30.75
N LYS A 236 -0.92 12.38 -30.92
CA LYS A 236 -1.17 11.65 -32.16
C LYS A 236 -2.68 11.43 -32.34
N VAL A 237 -3.38 11.00 -31.29
CA VAL A 237 -4.84 10.83 -31.29
C VAL A 237 -5.54 12.15 -31.55
N LYS A 238 -5.12 13.23 -30.85
CA LYS A 238 -5.64 14.59 -31.09
C LYS A 238 -5.49 15.04 -32.54
N ARG A 239 -4.32 14.82 -33.14
CA ARG A 239 -4.07 15.18 -34.55
C ARG A 239 -4.91 14.39 -35.53
N ILE A 240 -5.11 13.08 -35.28
CA ILE A 240 -5.97 12.23 -36.11
C ILE A 240 -7.42 12.71 -36.03
N ALA A 241 -7.94 12.94 -34.83
CA ALA A 241 -9.29 13.45 -34.62
C ALA A 241 -9.48 14.84 -35.28
N TYR A 242 -8.52 15.75 -35.07
CA TYR A 242 -8.52 17.06 -35.69
C TYR A 242 -8.57 17.00 -37.22
N ALA A 243 -7.68 16.24 -37.86
CA ALA A 243 -7.59 16.10 -39.30
C ALA A 243 -8.91 15.55 -39.91
N LYS A 244 -9.42 14.45 -39.34
CA LYS A 244 -10.67 13.83 -39.77
C LYS A 244 -11.86 14.78 -39.63
N GLN A 245 -11.95 15.46 -38.49
CA GLN A 245 -13.04 16.39 -38.15
C GLN A 245 -13.01 17.63 -39.03
N THR A 246 -11.80 18.19 -39.26
CA THR A 246 -11.61 19.37 -40.11
C THR A 246 -11.95 19.05 -41.55
N GLN A 247 -11.50 17.92 -42.12
CA GLN A 247 -11.82 17.52 -43.48
C GLN A 247 -13.33 17.40 -43.70
N VAL A 248 -14.07 16.80 -42.74
CA VAL A 248 -15.52 16.68 -42.81
C VAL A 248 -16.19 18.08 -42.76
N ALA A 249 -15.71 18.93 -41.86
CA ALA A 249 -16.25 20.26 -41.67
C ALA A 249 -16.06 21.17 -42.89
N GLU A 250 -14.86 21.16 -43.52
CA GLU A 250 -14.56 21.88 -44.77
C GLU A 250 -15.46 21.41 -45.90
N GLY A 251 -15.68 20.09 -46.06
CA GLY A 251 -16.57 19.54 -47.08
C GLY A 251 -18.04 19.96 -46.93
N LYS A 252 -18.46 20.31 -45.70
CA LYS A 252 -19.83 20.78 -45.42
C LYS A 252 -19.95 22.30 -45.33
N GLY A 253 -18.84 23.03 -45.33
CA GLY A 253 -18.84 24.48 -45.10
C GLY A 253 -19.24 24.89 -43.66
N GLU A 254 -18.98 23.98 -42.69
CA GLU A 254 -19.32 24.16 -41.28
C GLU A 254 -18.05 24.31 -40.41
N SER A 255 -18.24 24.65 -39.14
CA SER A 255 -17.13 24.74 -38.20
C SER A 255 -16.59 23.33 -37.86
N ASN A 256 -15.25 23.22 -37.72
CA ASN A 256 -14.64 22.01 -37.20
C ASN A 256 -14.77 21.86 -35.67
N CYS A 257 -15.43 22.81 -34.99
CA CYS A 257 -15.93 22.60 -33.63
C CYS A 257 -17.44 22.23 -33.73
N PRO A 258 -17.86 21.00 -33.38
CA PRO A 258 -19.25 20.55 -33.51
C PRO A 258 -20.26 21.45 -32.81
N LEU A 259 -19.88 22.01 -31.65
CA LEU A 259 -20.75 22.92 -30.90
C LEU A 259 -20.86 24.29 -31.55
N CYS A 260 -19.85 24.72 -32.30
CA CYS A 260 -19.96 25.93 -33.14
C CYS A 260 -20.81 25.66 -34.37
N ALA A 261 -20.66 24.51 -35.02
CA ALA A 261 -21.39 24.13 -36.22
C ALA A 261 -22.93 24.15 -36.04
N ILE A 262 -23.40 23.71 -34.88
CA ILE A 262 -24.84 23.73 -34.53
C ILE A 262 -25.29 25.11 -33.98
N GLY A 263 -24.36 26.02 -33.66
CA GLY A 263 -24.65 27.35 -33.17
C GLY A 263 -25.18 28.29 -34.26
N GLN A 264 -25.77 29.42 -33.83
CA GLN A 264 -26.29 30.45 -34.75
C GLN A 264 -25.44 31.72 -34.76
N ASN A 265 -24.18 31.65 -34.36
CA ASN A 265 -23.26 32.78 -34.27
C ASN A 265 -22.26 32.79 -35.47
N ALA A 266 -21.42 33.82 -35.52
CA ALA A 266 -20.42 34.03 -36.58
C ALA A 266 -19.38 32.91 -36.70
N ASN A 267 -19.30 32.02 -35.70
CA ASN A 267 -18.34 30.88 -35.68
C ASN A 267 -18.92 29.62 -36.33
N LYS A 268 -20.13 29.64 -36.86
CA LYS A 268 -20.82 28.47 -37.45
C LYS A 268 -20.05 27.81 -38.60
N SER A 269 -19.27 28.59 -39.34
CA SER A 269 -18.43 28.12 -40.45
C SER A 269 -16.93 28.28 -40.19
N ARG A 270 -16.54 28.66 -38.97
CA ARG A 270 -15.12 28.88 -38.62
C ARG A 270 -14.36 27.58 -38.52
N ILE A 271 -13.27 27.45 -39.30
CA ILE A 271 -12.28 26.39 -39.12
C ILE A 271 -11.21 26.88 -38.12
N TYR A 272 -11.18 26.27 -36.95
CA TYR A 272 -10.20 26.55 -35.92
C TYR A 272 -8.89 25.80 -36.21
N LYS A 273 -7.75 26.41 -35.87
CA LYS A 273 -6.45 25.74 -35.92
C LYS A 273 -6.34 24.74 -34.80
N PHE A 274 -5.39 23.79 -34.91
CA PHE A 274 -5.16 22.76 -33.93
C PHE A 274 -4.87 23.28 -32.50
N ASP A 275 -4.12 24.39 -32.41
CA ASP A 275 -3.77 25.09 -31.17
C ASP A 275 -4.92 25.95 -30.57
N GLU A 276 -5.99 26.16 -31.33
CA GLU A 276 -7.21 26.82 -30.86
C GLU A 276 -8.26 25.82 -30.33
N MET A 277 -7.93 24.51 -30.32
CA MET A 277 -8.85 23.44 -29.96
C MET A 277 -8.24 22.53 -28.89
N ASP A 278 -9.11 22.02 -28.03
CA ASP A 278 -8.78 20.98 -27.05
C ASP A 278 -9.55 19.71 -27.35
N ALA A 279 -8.94 18.57 -27.04
CA ALA A 279 -9.60 17.27 -27.17
C ALA A 279 -10.52 16.98 -25.99
N ASP A 280 -11.71 16.52 -26.29
CA ASP A 280 -12.71 16.10 -25.33
C ASP A 280 -13.26 14.72 -25.69
N HIS A 281 -13.84 14.02 -24.71
CA HIS A 281 -14.48 12.74 -24.91
C HIS A 281 -15.92 12.92 -25.42
N VAL A 282 -16.27 12.31 -26.55
CA VAL A 282 -17.66 12.30 -27.08
C VAL A 282 -18.57 11.60 -26.08
N ALA A 283 -18.23 10.39 -25.67
CA ALA A 283 -18.85 9.73 -24.55
C ALA A 283 -17.98 9.93 -23.33
N ALA A 284 -18.50 10.60 -22.31
CA ALA A 284 -17.76 10.86 -21.07
C ALA A 284 -17.17 9.58 -20.51
N TRP A 285 -15.92 9.64 -20.10
CA TRP A 285 -15.20 8.49 -19.55
C TRP A 285 -15.94 7.87 -18.34
N SER A 286 -16.54 8.71 -17.49
CA SER A 286 -17.40 8.28 -16.37
C SER A 286 -18.60 7.43 -16.81
N LYS A 287 -19.00 7.50 -18.10
CA LYS A 287 -20.09 6.72 -18.71
C LYS A 287 -19.59 5.54 -19.55
N GLY A 288 -18.30 5.19 -19.46
CA GLY A 288 -17.71 4.06 -20.18
C GLY A 288 -17.09 4.39 -21.53
N GLY A 289 -16.90 5.66 -21.87
CA GLY A 289 -16.19 6.09 -23.07
C GLY A 289 -14.69 5.87 -22.93
N GLY A 290 -14.06 5.12 -23.86
CA GLY A 290 -12.60 4.97 -23.91
C GLY A 290 -11.90 6.20 -24.50
N SER A 291 -10.57 6.27 -24.36
CA SER A 291 -9.75 7.36 -24.97
C SER A 291 -9.23 7.01 -26.37
N SER A 292 -9.99 6.22 -27.14
CA SER A 292 -9.70 5.91 -28.55
C SER A 292 -9.96 7.11 -29.45
N ALA A 293 -9.37 7.11 -30.64
CA ALA A 293 -9.56 8.19 -31.63
C ALA A 293 -11.02 8.38 -32.02
N ASP A 294 -11.83 7.32 -31.98
CA ASP A 294 -13.26 7.37 -32.32
C ASP A 294 -14.10 8.03 -31.21
N ASN A 295 -13.59 8.10 -29.99
CA ASN A 295 -14.21 8.82 -28.87
C ASN A 295 -13.55 10.19 -28.59
N CYS A 296 -12.60 10.61 -29.44
CA CYS A 296 -11.94 11.91 -29.36
C CYS A 296 -12.64 12.91 -30.25
N GLU A 297 -13.13 13.99 -29.66
CA GLU A 297 -13.72 15.13 -30.36
C GLU A 297 -12.88 16.39 -30.08
N MET A 298 -12.59 17.16 -31.11
CA MET A 298 -11.90 18.42 -30.94
C MET A 298 -12.95 19.57 -30.78
N LEU A 299 -12.88 20.25 -29.64
CA LEU A 299 -13.71 21.41 -29.35
C LEU A 299 -12.87 22.70 -29.34
N CYS A 300 -13.40 23.81 -29.78
CA CYS A 300 -12.72 25.09 -29.53
C CYS A 300 -12.56 25.30 -28.02
N ILE A 301 -11.49 25.95 -27.60
CA ILE A 301 -11.13 26.15 -26.18
C ILE A 301 -12.31 26.71 -25.37
N THR A 302 -13.10 27.60 -25.96
CA THR A 302 -14.27 28.16 -25.27
C THR A 302 -15.33 27.14 -24.99
N HIS A 303 -15.68 26.27 -25.94
CA HIS A 303 -16.68 25.23 -25.75
C HIS A 303 -16.18 24.11 -24.87
N ASN A 304 -14.89 23.73 -24.97
CA ASN A 304 -14.30 22.74 -24.10
C ASN A 304 -14.35 23.15 -22.63
N ARG A 305 -13.99 24.39 -22.33
CA ARG A 305 -14.08 24.95 -20.97
C ARG A 305 -15.53 25.07 -20.47
N ALA A 306 -16.48 25.42 -21.34
CA ALA A 306 -17.89 25.52 -20.99
C ALA A 306 -18.55 24.17 -20.74
N LYS A 307 -18.11 23.09 -21.45
CA LYS A 307 -18.61 21.73 -21.28
C LYS A 307 -18.18 21.16 -19.92
N GLY A 308 -16.95 21.49 -19.46
CA GLY A 308 -16.43 21.00 -18.17
C GLY A 308 -16.45 19.49 -18.08
N ASN A 309 -16.49 18.97 -16.85
CA ASN A 309 -16.57 17.53 -16.54
C ASN A 309 -18.03 17.00 -16.51
N ARG A 310 -18.88 17.41 -17.44
CA ARG A 310 -20.30 16.97 -17.48
C ARG A 310 -20.49 15.67 -18.24
#